data_03bd67d5574d6ca12b8cb9a798264e4b
#
_entry.id   03bd67d5574d6ca12b8cb9a798264e4b
#
_cell.length_a   1.000
_cell.length_b   1.000
_cell.length_c   1.000
_cell.angle_alpha   90.00
_cell.angle_beta   90.00
_cell.angle_gamma   90.00
#
_symmetry.space_group_name_H-M   'P 1'
#
loop_
_entity.id
_entity.type
_entity.pdbx_description
1 polymer ?
#
loop_
_entity_poly.entity_id
_entity_poly.type
_entity_poly.pdbx_seq_one_letter_code
_entity_poly.pdbx_strand_id
1 'polypeptide(L)' 'MPRSTVGPKSGGGWEVTGEDQAFRTQAEAERAARRQLTTSSGGELVVKGRDGRVRMQNTIGAPDPRRSKG' A
#
# COMPACT_ATOMS: atom_id res chain seq x y z
N MET A 1 -11.14 7.89 -5.71
CA MET A 1 -10.16 6.85 -5.98
C MET A 1 -9.62 6.31 -4.66
N PRO A 2 -9.60 4.99 -4.48
CA PRO A 2 -9.09 4.45 -3.22
C PRO A 2 -7.62 4.79 -3.02
N ARG A 3 -7.25 4.86 -1.76
CA ARG A 3 -5.88 5.12 -1.40
C ARG A 3 -5.51 4.26 -0.20
N SER A 4 -4.37 3.63 -0.27
CA SER A 4 -3.82 2.90 0.87
C SER A 4 -2.51 3.54 1.29
N THR A 5 -2.39 3.83 2.57
CA THR A 5 -1.20 4.45 3.10
C THR A 5 -0.52 3.48 4.05
N VAL A 6 0.77 3.27 3.81
CA VAL A 6 1.61 2.45 4.67
C VAL A 6 2.45 3.39 5.51
N GLY A 7 2.45 3.22 6.81
CA GLY A 7 3.22 4.09 7.67
C GLY A 7 3.70 3.39 8.92
N PRO A 8 4.61 4.02 9.65
CA PRO A 8 5.11 3.43 10.89
C PRO A 8 4.04 3.50 11.96
N LYS A 9 4.00 2.47 12.77
CA LYS A 9 3.04 2.42 13.85
C LYS A 9 3.71 2.78 15.16
N SER A 10 3.00 3.54 15.97
CA SER A 10 3.50 3.89 17.28
C SER A 10 3.71 2.60 18.08
N GLY A 11 4.87 2.45 18.65
CA GLY A 11 5.17 1.23 19.40
C GLY A 11 5.85 0.16 18.58
N GLY A 12 6.08 0.42 17.30
CA GLY A 12 6.78 -0.51 16.45
C GLY A 12 5.88 -1.11 15.39
N GLY A 13 6.50 -1.59 14.31
CA GLY A 13 5.76 -2.19 13.22
C GLY A 13 5.24 -1.17 12.24
N TRP A 14 4.39 -1.64 11.35
CA TRP A 14 3.86 -0.83 10.28
C TRP A 14 2.36 -1.03 10.17
N GLU A 15 1.67 -0.02 9.73
CA GLU A 15 0.22 -0.09 9.58
C GLU A 15 -0.18 0.29 8.18
N VAL A 16 -1.34 -0.22 7.77
CA VAL A 16 -1.90 0.04 6.47
C VAL A 16 -3.32 0.55 6.66
N THR A 17 -3.66 1.63 5.96
CA THR A 17 -5.00 2.18 6.02
C THR A 17 -6.01 1.11 5.63
N GLY A 18 -7.01 0.91 6.47
CA GLY A 18 -8.05 -0.08 6.20
C GLY A 18 -7.76 -1.46 6.76
N GLU A 19 -6.56 -1.67 7.32
CA GLU A 19 -6.22 -2.93 7.95
C GLU A 19 -6.18 -2.74 9.45
N ASP A 20 -6.67 -3.72 10.18
CA ASP A 20 -6.68 -3.65 11.63
C ASP A 20 -5.40 -4.15 12.24
N GLN A 21 -4.65 -4.93 11.51
CA GLN A 21 -3.46 -5.56 12.05
C GLN A 21 -2.21 -4.79 11.68
N ALA A 22 -1.21 -4.91 12.53
CA ALA A 22 0.08 -4.32 12.25
C ALA A 22 0.95 -5.34 11.53
N PHE A 23 1.92 -4.85 10.78
CA PHE A 23 2.85 -5.70 10.04
C PHE A 23 4.23 -5.51 10.63
N ARG A 24 5.05 -6.55 10.52
CA ARG A 24 6.39 -6.52 11.08
C ARG A 24 7.34 -5.65 10.29
N THR A 25 7.20 -5.69 8.99
CA THR A 25 8.11 -4.96 8.13
C THR A 25 7.34 -4.09 7.16
N GLN A 26 8.04 -3.10 6.66
CA GLN A 26 7.47 -2.22 5.67
C GLN A 26 7.08 -2.99 4.40
N ALA A 27 7.91 -3.96 4.03
CA ALA A 27 7.65 -4.76 2.84
C ALA A 27 6.35 -5.54 2.96
N GLU A 28 6.07 -6.10 4.12
CA GLU A 28 4.84 -6.83 4.34
C GLU A 28 3.64 -5.91 4.26
N ALA A 29 3.75 -4.74 4.89
CA ALA A 29 2.67 -3.77 4.86
C ALA A 29 2.41 -3.28 3.44
N GLU A 30 3.47 -3.05 2.70
CA GLU A 30 3.35 -2.60 1.32
C GLU A 30 2.66 -3.65 0.46
N ARG A 31 3.01 -4.90 0.66
CA ARG A 31 2.39 -6.00 -0.08
C ARG A 31 0.90 -6.08 0.20
N ALA A 32 0.53 -5.94 1.46
CA ALA A 32 -0.88 -5.98 1.83
C ALA A 32 -1.64 -4.81 1.21
N ALA A 33 -1.03 -3.63 1.21
CA ALA A 33 -1.67 -2.46 0.62
C ALA A 33 -1.86 -2.64 -0.88
N ARG A 34 -0.87 -3.19 -1.57
CA ARG A 34 -0.99 -3.45 -3.00
C ARG A 34 -2.12 -4.42 -3.31
N ARG A 35 -2.23 -5.47 -2.51
CA ARG A 35 -3.28 -6.45 -2.69
C ARG A 35 -4.65 -5.80 -2.51
N GLN A 36 -4.76 -4.96 -1.51
CA GLN A 36 -6.00 -4.25 -1.24
C GLN A 36 -6.42 -3.39 -2.42
N LEU A 37 -5.49 -2.64 -2.96
CA LEU A 37 -5.79 -1.77 -4.08
C LEU A 37 -6.11 -2.55 -5.35
N THR A 38 -5.40 -3.64 -5.59
CA THR A 38 -5.68 -4.48 -6.75
C THR A 38 -7.08 -5.05 -6.67
N THR A 39 -7.47 -5.48 -5.49
CA THR A 39 -8.81 -6.03 -5.27
C THR A 39 -9.87 -4.95 -5.48
N SER A 40 -9.54 -3.71 -5.18
CA SER A 40 -10.49 -2.61 -5.31
C SER A 40 -10.42 -1.93 -6.68
N SER A 41 -9.90 -2.59 -7.66
CA SER A 41 -9.78 -2.05 -9.03
C SER A 41 -8.74 -0.94 -9.14
N GLY A 42 -7.76 -0.96 -8.27
CA GLY A 42 -6.68 0.00 -8.34
C GLY A 42 -6.86 1.15 -7.37
N GLY A 43 -5.90 2.04 -7.38
CA GLY A 43 -5.92 3.18 -6.49
C GLY A 43 -4.51 3.71 -6.28
N GLU A 44 -4.33 4.50 -5.26
CA GLU A 44 -3.06 5.13 -4.98
C GLU A 44 -2.41 4.50 -3.76
N LEU A 45 -1.15 4.11 -3.92
CA LEU A 45 -0.38 3.54 -2.82
C LEU A 45 0.63 4.58 -2.34
N VAL A 46 0.58 4.90 -1.06
CA VAL A 46 1.51 5.84 -0.46
C VAL A 46 2.27 5.11 0.63
N VAL A 47 3.60 5.16 0.56
CA VAL A 47 4.44 4.49 1.56
C VAL A 47 5.27 5.55 2.27
N LYS A 48 5.15 5.58 3.59
CA LYS A 48 5.90 6.51 4.42
C LYS A 48 7.07 5.80 5.06
N GLY A 49 8.12 6.55 5.33
CA GLY A 49 9.26 6.03 6.05
C GLY A 49 9.05 6.07 7.55
N ARG A 50 10.05 5.65 8.29
CA ARG A 50 9.97 5.63 9.74
C ARG A 50 9.76 7.02 10.34
N ASP A 51 10.19 8.04 9.63
CA ASP A 51 10.02 9.41 10.08
C ASP A 51 8.65 9.98 9.74
N GLY A 52 7.79 9.18 9.12
CA GLY A 52 6.45 9.61 8.76
C GLY A 52 6.38 10.36 7.45
N ARG A 53 7.49 10.53 6.77
CA ARG A 53 7.48 11.24 5.50
C ARG A 53 7.22 10.30 4.35
N VAL A 54 6.55 10.79 3.31
CA VAL A 54 6.27 9.99 2.14
C VAL A 54 7.57 9.68 1.42
N ARG A 55 7.84 8.38 1.23
CA ARG A 55 9.03 7.93 0.53
C ARG A 55 8.72 7.41 -0.85
N MET A 56 7.52 6.90 -1.03
CA MET A 56 7.15 6.32 -2.31
C MET A 56 5.67 6.55 -2.52
N GLN A 57 5.31 6.80 -3.76
CA GLN A 57 3.93 7.00 -4.13
C GLN A 57 3.75 6.38 -5.50
N ASN A 58 2.82 5.42 -5.59
CA ASN A 58 2.58 4.70 -6.83
C ASN A 58 1.10 4.62 -7.10
N THR A 59 0.77 4.57 -8.37
CA THR A 59 -0.60 4.30 -8.78
C THR A 59 -0.69 2.84 -9.15
N ILE A 60 -1.60 2.13 -8.49
CA ILE A 60 -1.84 0.72 -8.76
C ILE A 60 -3.02 0.65 -9.70
N GLY A 61 -2.80 0.13 -10.89
CA GLY A 61 -3.86 0.02 -11.86
C GLY A 61 -4.62 -1.28 -11.72
N ALA A 62 -5.86 -1.27 -12.16
CA ALA A 62 -6.65 -2.49 -12.22
C ALA A 62 -6.09 -3.37 -13.34
N PRO A 63 -6.26 -4.68 -13.22
CA PRO A 63 -5.86 -5.56 -14.30
C PRO A 63 -6.58 -5.19 -15.60
N ASP A 64 -5.83 -5.15 -16.67
CA ASP A 64 -6.37 -4.79 -17.97
C ASP A 64 -5.92 -5.84 -18.96
N PRO A 65 -6.84 -6.66 -19.48
CA PRO A 65 -6.45 -7.73 -20.41
C PRO A 65 -5.71 -7.24 -21.62
N ARG A 66 -6.02 -6.05 -22.07
CA ARG A 66 -5.39 -5.55 -23.26
C ARG A 66 -3.96 -5.11 -23.03
N ARG A 67 -3.62 -4.85 -21.78
CA ARG A 67 -2.27 -4.43 -21.44
C ARG A 67 -1.41 -5.56 -20.95
N SER A 68 -2.02 -6.70 -20.76
CA SER A 68 -1.31 -7.81 -20.14
C SER A 68 -0.16 -8.30 -20.97
N LYS A 69 -0.22 -8.10 -22.26
CA LYS A 69 0.85 -8.52 -23.11
C LYS A 69 1.96 -7.49 -23.12
N GLY A 70 1.66 -6.35 -22.67
CA GLY A 70 2.55 -5.18 -22.69
C GLY A 70 3.94 -5.47 -22.59
#